data_9146b39b23207118c6372e3372887d47
#
_entry.id   9146b39b23207118c6372e3372887d47
#
_cell.length_a   1.000
_cell.length_b   1.000
_cell.length_c   1.000
_cell.angle_alpha   90.00
_cell.angle_beta   90.00
_cell.angle_gamma   90.00
#
_symmetry.space_group_name_H-M   'P 1'
#
loop_
_entity.id
_entity.type
_entity.pdbx_description
1 polymer ?
#
loop_
_entity_poly.entity_id
_entity_poly.type
_entity_poly.pdbx_seq_one_letter_code
_entity_poly.pdbx_strand_id
1 'polypeptide(L)'
;MNVHCSTAFDRVADASGIEILDHGLAELDGEWNHRHIRPSYSRLYYILNGGGFVETERETVSLVSGKTYLIPAGLTLHYGCPGRMTQLYFHVSVRAPDGYDLFGRLDRILECGESIGD
;
A
#
# COMPACT_ATOMS: atom_id res chain seq x y z
N MET A 1 -9.02 -17.01 -3.51
CA MET A 1 -7.61 -17.25 -3.19
C MET A 1 -6.96 -15.96 -2.76
N ASN A 2 -6.16 -16.07 -1.77
CA ASN A 2 -5.42 -14.91 -1.29
C ASN A 2 -4.15 -14.74 -2.10
N VAL A 3 -3.93 -13.52 -2.55
CA VAL A 3 -2.63 -13.16 -3.07
C VAL A 3 -1.76 -12.85 -1.85
N HIS A 4 -0.76 -13.68 -1.63
CA HIS A 4 0.16 -13.46 -0.52
C HIS A 4 1.15 -12.35 -0.87
N CYS A 5 1.50 -11.55 0.11
CA CYS A 5 2.51 -10.52 -0.08
C CYS A 5 3.84 -11.10 -0.52
N SER A 6 4.19 -12.29 -0.04
CA SER A 6 5.40 -12.96 -0.50
C SER A 6 5.38 -13.19 -2.00
N THR A 7 4.22 -13.55 -2.58
CA THR A 7 4.10 -13.72 -4.02
C THR A 7 4.27 -12.39 -4.75
N ALA A 8 3.71 -11.31 -4.20
CA ALA A 8 3.89 -9.98 -4.78
C ALA A 8 5.36 -9.56 -4.73
N PHE A 9 6.04 -9.81 -3.62
CA PHE A 9 7.45 -9.48 -3.49
C PHE A 9 8.34 -10.36 -4.38
N ASP A 10 7.97 -11.61 -4.59
CA ASP A 10 8.68 -12.47 -5.53
C ASP A 10 8.60 -11.89 -6.95
N ARG A 11 7.44 -11.36 -7.33
CA ARG A 11 7.30 -10.69 -8.62
C ARG A 11 8.14 -9.43 -8.70
N VAL A 12 8.23 -8.69 -7.60
CA VAL A 12 9.10 -7.51 -7.53
C VAL A 12 10.56 -7.90 -7.77
N ALA A 13 10.99 -9.01 -7.19
CA ALA A 13 12.35 -9.49 -7.37
C ALA A 13 12.66 -9.82 -8.83
N ASP A 14 11.65 -10.24 -9.59
CA ASP A 14 11.78 -10.57 -11.00
C ASP A 14 11.55 -9.38 -11.93
N ALA A 15 11.19 -8.24 -11.39
CA ALA A 15 10.89 -7.06 -12.18
C ALA A 15 12.15 -6.47 -12.80
N SER A 16 12.00 -5.94 -14.01
CA SER A 16 13.11 -5.28 -14.68
C SER A 16 13.30 -3.82 -14.24
N GLY A 17 12.32 -3.25 -13.55
CA GLY A 17 12.38 -1.86 -13.11
C GLY A 17 11.63 -1.65 -11.80
N ILE A 18 12.36 -1.25 -10.78
CA ILE A 18 11.80 -0.83 -9.50
C ILE A 18 12.23 0.60 -9.27
N GLU A 19 11.27 1.47 -9.03
CA GLU A 19 11.56 2.87 -8.72
C GLU A 19 10.87 3.22 -7.41
N ILE A 20 11.65 3.71 -6.47
CA ILE A 20 11.11 4.27 -5.22
C ILE A 20 11.00 5.77 -5.43
N LEU A 21 9.76 6.25 -5.50
CA LEU A 21 9.48 7.65 -5.78
C LEU A 21 9.57 8.51 -4.53
N ASP A 22 9.20 7.94 -3.40
CA ASP A 22 9.25 8.63 -2.11
C ASP A 22 9.19 7.58 -1.01
N HIS A 23 9.75 7.90 0.14
CA HIS A 23 9.69 7.04 1.30
C HIS A 23 9.95 7.85 2.56
N GLY A 24 9.51 7.32 3.69
CA GLY A 24 9.77 7.98 4.95
C GLY A 24 9.00 7.38 6.10
N LEU A 25 9.22 7.98 7.26
CA LEU A 25 8.47 7.72 8.47
C LEU A 25 7.54 8.91 8.68
N ALA A 26 6.25 8.64 8.71
CA ALA A 26 5.23 9.67 8.87
C ALA A 26 4.51 9.53 10.19
N GLU A 27 4.36 10.64 10.89
CA GLU A 27 3.51 10.74 12.07
C GLU A 27 2.26 11.50 11.66
N LEU A 28 1.13 10.83 11.67
CA LEU A 28 -0.12 11.30 11.08
C LEU A 28 -1.18 11.52 12.15
N ASP A 29 -2.06 12.45 11.87
CA ASP A 29 -3.20 12.76 12.73
C ASP A 29 -4.44 13.01 11.86
N GLY A 30 -5.48 13.63 12.41
CA GLY A 30 -6.73 13.85 11.69
C GLY A 30 -6.63 14.74 10.46
N GLU A 31 -5.53 15.44 10.28
CA GLU A 31 -5.32 16.24 9.08
C GLU A 31 -4.97 15.36 7.87
N TRP A 32 -4.49 14.16 8.11
CA TRP A 32 -4.25 13.19 7.05
C TRP A 32 -5.59 12.57 6.67
N ASN A 33 -6.29 13.24 5.77
CA ASN A 33 -7.59 12.84 5.27
C ASN A 33 -7.73 13.34 3.85
N HIS A 34 -7.72 12.42 2.91
CA HIS A 34 -7.73 12.74 1.48
C HIS A 34 -8.79 11.91 0.77
N ARG A 35 -9.57 12.57 -0.08
CA ARG A 35 -10.65 11.94 -0.84
C ARG A 35 -10.39 12.06 -2.33
N HIS A 36 -10.90 11.09 -3.08
CA HIS A 36 -10.83 11.09 -4.54
C HIS A 36 -9.41 11.21 -5.08
N ILE A 37 -8.48 10.58 -4.38
CA ILE A 37 -7.09 10.53 -4.80
C ILE A 37 -6.90 9.27 -5.67
N ARG A 38 -6.28 9.47 -6.83
CA ARG A 38 -5.99 8.35 -7.74
C ARG A 38 -4.52 8.38 -8.12
N PRO A 39 -3.64 7.86 -7.28
CA PRO A 39 -2.21 7.89 -7.53
C PRO A 39 -1.83 7.03 -8.73
N SER A 40 -0.84 7.49 -9.48
CA SER A 40 -0.25 6.73 -10.57
C SER A 40 0.85 5.77 -10.11
N TYR A 41 1.07 5.68 -8.84
CA TYR A 41 2.08 4.82 -8.22
C TYR A 41 1.43 3.97 -7.14
N SER A 42 2.09 2.87 -6.79
CA SER A 42 1.64 2.02 -5.71
C SER A 42 2.22 2.49 -4.38
N ARG A 43 1.52 2.16 -3.30
CA ARG A 43 1.93 2.54 -1.95
C ARG A 43 2.13 1.29 -1.12
N LEU A 44 3.19 1.29 -0.33
CA LEU A 44 3.45 0.25 0.65
C LEU A 44 3.50 0.92 2.02
N TYR A 45 2.64 0.48 2.93
CA TYR A 45 2.57 1.02 4.28
C TYR A 45 2.85 -0.06 5.30
N TYR A 46 3.74 0.24 6.23
CA TYR A 46 3.90 -0.55 7.45
C TYR A 46 3.47 0.31 8.63
N ILE A 47 2.50 -0.18 9.40
CA ILE A 47 1.93 0.58 10.50
C ILE A 47 2.68 0.24 11.79
N LEU A 48 3.41 1.21 12.30
CA LEU A 48 4.20 1.04 13.51
C LEU A 48 3.35 1.22 14.77
N ASN A 49 2.41 2.16 14.71
CA ASN A 49 1.63 2.52 15.88
C ASN A 49 0.35 3.21 15.44
N GLY A 50 -0.71 3.09 16.25
CA GLY A 50 -1.98 3.72 15.96
C GLY A 50 -2.74 3.01 14.86
N GLY A 51 -3.51 3.75 14.08
CA GLY A 51 -4.30 3.19 13.00
C GLY A 51 -5.04 4.23 12.18
N GLY A 52 -5.51 3.79 11.04
CA GLY A 52 -6.28 4.61 10.12
C GLY A 52 -7.08 3.72 9.18
N PHE A 53 -7.40 4.23 8.01
CA PHE A 53 -8.16 3.46 7.03
C PHE A 53 -7.78 3.88 5.61
N VAL A 54 -8.02 2.97 4.69
CA VAL A 54 -8.00 3.25 3.25
C VAL A 54 -9.27 2.64 2.65
N GLU A 55 -9.99 3.45 1.91
CA GLU A 55 -11.24 3.06 1.27
C GLU A 55 -11.11 3.18 -0.23
N THR A 56 -11.60 2.17 -0.94
CA THR A 56 -11.76 2.18 -2.38
C THR A 56 -13.25 2.08 -2.70
N GLU A 57 -13.60 2.01 -3.97
CA GLU A 57 -15.00 1.82 -4.37
C GLU A 57 -15.54 0.45 -3.94
N ARG A 58 -14.67 -0.49 -3.63
CA ARG A 58 -15.04 -1.87 -3.33
C ARG A 58 -14.90 -2.26 -1.88
N GLU A 59 -14.05 -1.58 -1.13
CA GLU A 59 -13.71 -2.03 0.21
C GLU A 59 -13.21 -0.89 1.08
N THR A 60 -13.31 -1.10 2.37
CA THR A 60 -12.65 -0.27 3.37
C THR A 60 -11.73 -1.15 4.17
N VAL A 61 -10.46 -0.79 4.22
CA VAL A 61 -9.45 -1.56 4.93
C VAL A 61 -8.95 -0.74 6.11
N SER A 62 -9.01 -1.34 7.30
CA SER A 62 -8.43 -0.73 8.49
C SER A 62 -6.93 -0.94 8.48
N LEU A 63 -6.20 0.14 8.69
CA LEU A 63 -4.75 0.09 8.86
C LEU A 63 -4.46 -0.19 10.33
N VAL A 64 -3.82 -1.31 10.59
CA VAL A 64 -3.62 -1.83 11.94
C VAL A 64 -2.14 -1.94 12.24
N SER A 65 -1.75 -1.53 13.45
CA SER A 65 -0.37 -1.63 13.92
C SER A 65 0.19 -3.05 13.76
N GLY A 66 1.40 -3.15 13.27
CA GLY A 66 2.10 -4.41 13.05
C GLY A 66 1.86 -5.04 11.69
N LYS A 67 1.04 -4.44 10.85
CA LYS A 67 0.71 -4.98 9.53
C LYS A 67 1.24 -4.13 8.39
N THR A 68 1.44 -4.78 7.27
CA THR A 68 1.89 -4.14 6.02
C THR A 68 0.76 -4.20 5.00
N TYR A 69 0.62 -3.13 4.24
CA TYR A 69 -0.44 -3.01 3.23
C TYR A 69 0.16 -2.56 1.91
N LEU A 70 -0.26 -3.23 0.84
CA LEU A 70 0.07 -2.80 -0.52
C LEU A 70 -1.18 -2.21 -1.15
N ILE A 71 -1.10 -0.96 -1.54
CA ILE A 71 -2.19 -0.23 -2.19
C ILE A 71 -1.80 -0.02 -3.64
N PRO A 72 -2.41 -0.76 -4.58
CA PRO A 72 -2.02 -0.69 -5.98
C PRO A 72 -2.29 0.67 -6.62
N ALA A 73 -1.48 1.03 -7.59
CA ALA A 73 -1.69 2.22 -8.39
C ALA A 73 -3.03 2.16 -9.14
N GLY A 74 -3.61 3.29 -9.43
CA GLY A 74 -4.79 3.39 -10.27
C GLY A 74 -6.12 3.26 -9.55
N LEU A 75 -6.12 2.93 -8.27
CA LEU A 75 -7.36 2.90 -7.48
C LEU A 75 -7.73 4.31 -7.03
N THR A 76 -9.02 4.59 -7.01
CA THR A 76 -9.51 5.84 -6.41
C THR A 76 -9.65 5.63 -4.91
N LEU A 77 -8.96 6.45 -4.15
CA LEU A 77 -8.80 6.27 -2.72
C LEU A 77 -9.45 7.38 -1.92
N HIS A 78 -9.97 6.98 -0.77
CA HIS A 78 -10.20 7.85 0.37
C HIS A 78 -9.44 7.26 1.55
N TYR A 79 -8.58 8.03 2.19
CA TYR A 79 -7.82 7.53 3.33
C TYR A 79 -7.73 8.57 4.42
N GLY A 80 -7.57 8.12 5.64
CA GLY A 80 -7.53 9.00 6.77
C GLY A 80 -7.06 8.34 8.05
N CYS A 81 -6.86 9.17 9.04
CA CYS A 81 -6.42 8.77 10.37
C CYS A 81 -7.21 9.59 11.40
N PRO A 82 -8.31 9.06 11.93
CA PRO A 82 -9.13 9.83 12.88
C PRO A 82 -8.42 10.19 14.17
N GLY A 83 -7.47 9.38 14.59
CA GLY A 83 -6.68 9.62 15.79
C GLY A 83 -5.24 9.94 15.44
N ARG A 84 -4.36 8.99 15.71
CA ARG A 84 -2.93 9.10 15.40
C ARG A 84 -2.42 7.80 14.80
N MET A 85 -1.43 7.94 13.93
CA MET A 85 -0.80 6.80 13.31
C MET A 85 0.64 7.13 12.97
N THR A 86 1.53 6.17 13.22
CA THR A 86 2.92 6.26 12.78
C THR A 86 3.13 5.17 11.74
N GLN A 87 3.56 5.54 10.55
CA GLN A 87 3.76 4.57 9.47
C GLN A 87 5.06 4.80 8.73
N LEU A 88 5.66 3.70 8.31
CA LEU A 88 6.66 3.72 7.26
C LEU A 88 5.92 3.65 5.93
N TYR A 89 6.28 4.52 5.00
CA TYR A 89 5.64 4.50 3.69
C TYR A 89 6.66 4.46 2.57
N PHE A 90 6.26 3.82 1.49
CA PHE A 90 6.99 3.81 0.24
C PHE A 90 6.02 4.07 -0.90
N HIS A 91 6.34 5.02 -1.75
CA HIS A 91 5.65 5.20 -3.01
C HIS A 91 6.54 4.58 -4.08
N VAL A 92 6.02 3.59 -4.78
CA VAL A 92 6.84 2.78 -5.67
C VAL A 92 6.16 2.60 -7.03
N SER A 93 6.99 2.45 -8.04
CA SER A 93 6.56 2.00 -9.35
C SER A 93 7.36 0.75 -9.67
N VAL A 94 6.68 -0.34 -9.97
CA VAL A 94 7.31 -1.63 -10.26
C VAL A 94 6.83 -2.08 -11.63
N ARG A 95 7.78 -2.24 -12.56
CA ARG A 95 7.44 -2.55 -13.93
C ARG A 95 8.00 -3.88 -14.37
N ALA A 96 7.20 -4.58 -15.15
CA ALA A 96 7.63 -5.79 -15.85
C ALA A 96 8.54 -5.41 -17.03
N PRO A 97 9.25 -6.39 -17.62
CA PRO A 97 10.14 -6.13 -18.76
C PRO A 97 9.47 -5.45 -19.95
N ASP A 98 8.17 -5.64 -20.14
CA ASP A 98 7.41 -5.03 -21.21
C ASP A 98 6.86 -3.65 -20.85
N GLY A 99 7.21 -3.11 -19.69
CA GLY A 99 6.79 -1.77 -19.27
C GLY A 99 5.51 -1.74 -18.47
N TYR A 100 4.82 -2.87 -18.28
CA TYR A 100 3.62 -2.91 -17.47
C TYR A 100 3.92 -2.64 -16.00
N ASP A 101 3.04 -1.88 -15.36
CA ASP A 101 3.04 -1.77 -13.91
C ASP A 101 2.57 -3.10 -13.33
N LEU A 102 3.44 -3.77 -12.57
CA LEU A 102 3.14 -5.09 -12.03
C LEU A 102 1.96 -5.10 -11.07
N PHE A 103 1.70 -3.98 -10.40
CA PHE A 103 0.59 -3.89 -9.47
C PHE A 103 -0.65 -3.24 -10.10
N GLY A 104 -0.55 -2.74 -11.32
CA GLY A 104 -1.65 -2.05 -11.97
C GLY A 104 -2.85 -2.93 -12.31
N ARG A 105 -2.68 -4.25 -12.28
CA ARG A 105 -3.79 -5.20 -12.49
C ARG A 105 -4.48 -5.60 -11.21
N LEU A 106 -3.90 -5.25 -10.06
CA LEU A 106 -4.54 -5.52 -8.78
C LEU A 106 -5.66 -4.51 -8.59
N ASP A 107 -6.82 -4.99 -8.18
CA ASP A 107 -7.99 -4.16 -7.98
C ASP A 107 -8.39 -4.06 -6.50
N ARG A 108 -7.52 -4.50 -5.62
CA ARG A 108 -7.76 -4.51 -4.19
C ARG A 108 -6.49 -4.22 -3.42
N ILE A 109 -6.68 -3.80 -2.18
CA ILE A 109 -5.60 -3.61 -1.23
C ILE A 109 -5.19 -4.98 -0.69
N LEU A 110 -3.89 -5.24 -0.65
CA LEU A 110 -3.36 -6.47 -0.05
C LEU A 110 -2.88 -6.17 1.35
N GLU A 111 -3.36 -6.97 2.30
CA GLU A 111 -2.91 -6.90 3.67
C GLU A 111 -1.94 -8.03 3.95
N CYS A 112 -0.78 -7.67 4.52
CA CYS A 112 0.25 -8.61 4.90
C CYS A 112 0.43 -8.52 6.40
N GLY A 113 -0.08 -9.48 7.13
CA GLY A 113 0.10 -9.53 8.57
C GLY A 113 1.41 -10.21 8.94
N GLU A 114 1.72 -10.22 10.24
CA GLU A 114 2.88 -10.93 10.75
C GLU A 114 2.79 -12.44 10.54
N SER A 115 1.60 -12.94 10.26
CA SER A 115 1.41 -14.33 9.90
C SER A 115 2.16 -14.75 8.64
N ILE A 116 2.65 -13.80 7.86
CA ILE A 116 3.45 -14.10 6.69
C ILE A 116 4.68 -14.91 7.04
N GLY A 117 5.25 -14.64 8.18
CA GLY A 117 6.43 -15.35 8.63
C GLY A 117 6.17 -16.74 9.16
N ASP A 118 4.95 -17.11 9.28
CA ASP A 118 4.56 -18.39 9.87
C ASP A 118 4.72 -19.55 8.89
#